data_86342f06fa8d98c2091ea2823b6461d5
#
_entry.id   86342f06fa8d98c2091ea2823b6461d5
#
_cell.length_a   1.000
_cell.length_b   1.000
_cell.length_c   1.000
_cell.angle_alpha   90.00
_cell.angle_beta   90.00
_cell.angle_gamma   90.00
#
_symmetry.space_group_name_H-M   'P 1'
#
loop_
_entity.id
_entity.type
_entity.pdbx_description
1 polymer ?
#
loop_
_entity_poly.entity_id
_entity_poly.type
_entity_poly.pdbx_seq_one_letter_code
_entity_poly.pdbx_strand_id
1 'polypeptide(L)'
;MKTLEGKTAVITGASRGLGKAIASLFAREGAKVVLSARSKSDIEQNAAGLCAEGLEAIAFPCDVSDPKQVEDLAHFAIEKYGSFDIWVNNAGTAGPYGATLDLSPDQFLSVLRTNMFGNYYGSVIAMRHFLPRKSGKLVNILGAGSKKPVPNQNAYGSTKAWIRVFTLALAAEYKDSGVGVYALQPGLMETDLLTEIVTFEKHEKRLRGFMPFLIRAAGKKPDVAAHKALWLVSSATDGRTGLDVSVNSQFAFLFWFLREGLRSLFRRPDRPVEMKIKIIPSAFKPLEK
;
A
#
# COMPACT_ATOMS: atom_id res chain seq x y z
N MET A 1 -26.34 -10.83 0.38
CA MET A 1 -26.15 -9.39 0.13
C MET A 1 -24.64 -9.15 0.09
N LYS A 2 -24.13 -8.48 -0.93
CA LYS A 2 -22.69 -8.16 -1.05
C LYS A 2 -22.33 -7.09 -0.04
N THR A 3 -21.11 -7.16 0.51
CA THR A 3 -20.65 -6.30 1.63
C THR A 3 -20.60 -4.80 1.27
N LEU A 4 -20.33 -4.47 0.02
CA LEU A 4 -20.15 -3.10 -0.49
C LEU A 4 -21.17 -2.73 -1.57
N GLU A 5 -22.33 -3.38 -1.58
CA GLU A 5 -23.39 -3.10 -2.56
C GLU A 5 -23.75 -1.61 -2.55
N GLY A 6 -23.76 -1.00 -3.76
CA GLY A 6 -24.07 0.42 -3.95
C GLY A 6 -22.99 1.42 -3.51
N LYS A 7 -21.83 0.95 -3.02
CA LYS A 7 -20.71 1.80 -2.62
C LYS A 7 -19.77 2.09 -3.79
N THR A 8 -19.15 3.25 -3.79
CA THR A 8 -18.09 3.61 -4.74
C THR A 8 -16.75 3.72 -4.02
N ALA A 9 -15.72 3.05 -4.55
CA ALA A 9 -14.39 3.03 -3.96
C ALA A 9 -13.33 3.53 -4.94
N VAL A 10 -12.46 4.43 -4.50
CA VAL A 10 -11.25 4.88 -5.19
C VAL A 10 -10.04 4.19 -4.58
N ILE A 11 -9.24 3.50 -5.41
CA ILE A 11 -8.04 2.77 -4.95
C ILE A 11 -6.82 3.27 -5.73
N THR A 12 -5.87 3.90 -5.03
CA THR A 12 -4.60 4.33 -5.64
C THR A 12 -3.57 3.20 -5.65
N GLY A 13 -2.69 3.18 -6.66
CA GLY A 13 -1.71 2.10 -6.83
C GLY A 13 -2.35 0.76 -7.20
N ALA A 14 -3.43 0.78 -7.98
CA ALA A 14 -4.25 -0.40 -8.31
C ALA A 14 -3.80 -1.16 -9.57
N SER A 15 -2.63 -0.85 -10.15
CA SER A 15 -2.11 -1.56 -11.32
C SER A 15 -1.68 -2.99 -11.01
N ARG A 16 -1.17 -3.26 -9.81
CA ARG A 16 -0.65 -4.56 -9.37
C ARG A 16 -0.71 -4.76 -7.86
N GLY A 17 -0.29 -5.94 -7.40
CA GLY A 17 -0.08 -6.24 -5.98
C GLY A 17 -1.32 -6.03 -5.11
N LEU A 18 -1.13 -5.37 -3.95
CA LEU A 18 -2.20 -5.18 -2.97
C LEU A 18 -3.33 -4.29 -3.49
N GLY A 19 -3.02 -3.20 -4.19
CA GLY A 19 -4.05 -2.30 -4.72
C GLY A 19 -4.96 -2.98 -5.73
N LYS A 20 -4.41 -3.80 -6.65
CA LYS A 20 -5.19 -4.63 -7.57
C LYS A 20 -6.06 -5.64 -6.80
N ALA A 21 -5.51 -6.31 -5.78
CA ALA A 21 -6.27 -7.28 -4.99
C ALA A 21 -7.43 -6.62 -4.22
N ILE A 22 -7.21 -5.42 -3.64
CA ILE A 22 -8.26 -4.65 -2.97
C ILE A 22 -9.34 -4.26 -3.97
N ALA A 23 -8.98 -3.68 -5.13
CA ALA A 23 -9.93 -3.27 -6.15
C ALA A 23 -10.79 -4.44 -6.65
N SER A 24 -10.14 -5.57 -6.95
CA SER A 24 -10.85 -6.79 -7.41
C SER A 24 -11.79 -7.35 -6.35
N LEU A 25 -11.37 -7.39 -5.08
CA LEU A 25 -12.23 -7.86 -3.99
C LEU A 25 -13.41 -6.92 -3.77
N PHE A 26 -13.18 -5.59 -3.75
CA PHE A 26 -14.24 -4.62 -3.53
C PHE A 26 -15.29 -4.66 -4.66
N ALA A 27 -14.84 -4.81 -5.92
CA ALA A 27 -15.75 -4.96 -7.06
C ALA A 27 -16.63 -6.23 -6.92
N ARG A 28 -16.03 -7.38 -6.55
CA ARG A 28 -16.78 -8.64 -6.32
C ARG A 28 -17.75 -8.53 -5.15
N GLU A 29 -17.44 -7.68 -4.17
CA GLU A 29 -18.31 -7.38 -3.04
C GLU A 29 -19.34 -6.27 -3.34
N GLY A 30 -19.51 -5.88 -4.61
CA GLY A 30 -20.59 -5.01 -5.10
C GLY A 30 -20.25 -3.53 -5.16
N ALA A 31 -19.00 -3.13 -4.90
CA ALA A 31 -18.60 -1.75 -5.09
C ALA A 31 -18.38 -1.42 -6.57
N LYS A 32 -18.72 -0.18 -6.97
CA LYS A 32 -18.17 0.48 -8.15
C LYS A 32 -16.75 0.90 -7.84
N VAL A 33 -15.76 0.49 -8.65
CA VAL A 33 -14.36 0.76 -8.33
C VAL A 33 -13.69 1.67 -9.36
N VAL A 34 -12.94 2.66 -8.87
CA VAL A 34 -12.04 3.49 -9.65
C VAL A 34 -10.61 3.02 -9.37
N LEU A 35 -10.00 2.34 -10.34
CA LEU A 35 -8.61 1.90 -10.27
C LEU A 35 -7.70 3.04 -10.73
N SER A 36 -6.75 3.43 -9.88
CA SER A 36 -5.83 4.49 -10.22
C SER A 36 -4.37 4.09 -10.01
N ALA A 37 -3.53 4.39 -10.98
CA ALA A 37 -2.07 4.27 -10.93
C ALA A 37 -1.45 5.07 -12.09
N ARG A 38 -0.10 5.18 -12.11
CA ARG A 38 0.62 5.85 -13.20
C ARG A 38 0.57 5.06 -14.51
N SER A 39 0.63 3.73 -14.46
CA SER A 39 0.54 2.87 -15.64
C SER A 39 -0.90 2.79 -16.13
N LYS A 40 -1.23 3.60 -17.14
CA LYS A 40 -2.56 3.65 -17.76
C LYS A 40 -2.97 2.28 -18.30
N SER A 41 -2.08 1.62 -19.06
CA SER A 41 -2.38 0.32 -19.68
C SER A 41 -2.76 -0.75 -18.66
N ASP A 42 -2.02 -0.83 -17.53
CA ASP A 42 -2.27 -1.88 -16.53
C ASP A 42 -3.61 -1.69 -15.81
N ILE A 43 -3.97 -0.43 -15.47
CA ILE A 43 -5.24 -0.18 -14.80
C ILE A 43 -6.43 -0.33 -15.75
N GLU A 44 -6.29 0.04 -17.02
CA GLU A 44 -7.32 -0.18 -18.04
C GLU A 44 -7.55 -1.68 -18.28
N GLN A 45 -6.47 -2.48 -18.38
CA GLN A 45 -6.58 -3.93 -18.49
C GLN A 45 -7.24 -4.56 -17.26
N ASN A 46 -6.89 -4.11 -16.05
CA ASN A 46 -7.48 -4.60 -14.82
C ASN A 46 -8.98 -4.23 -14.75
N ALA A 47 -9.35 -3.01 -15.10
CA ALA A 47 -10.74 -2.58 -15.13
C ALA A 47 -11.55 -3.35 -16.17
N ALA A 48 -11.02 -3.53 -17.39
CA ALA A 48 -11.66 -4.33 -18.44
C ALA A 48 -11.87 -5.78 -18.01
N GLY A 49 -10.90 -6.38 -17.32
CA GLY A 49 -11.04 -7.73 -16.75
C GLY A 49 -12.20 -7.83 -15.76
N LEU A 50 -12.35 -6.85 -14.87
CA LEU A 50 -13.47 -6.82 -13.92
C LEU A 50 -14.81 -6.58 -14.64
N CYS A 51 -14.84 -5.71 -15.63
CA CYS A 51 -16.05 -5.48 -16.45
C CYS A 51 -16.46 -6.75 -17.22
N ALA A 52 -15.53 -7.55 -17.70
CA ALA A 52 -15.80 -8.84 -18.34
C ALA A 52 -16.41 -9.87 -17.38
N GLU A 53 -16.15 -9.74 -16.06
CA GLU A 53 -16.83 -10.52 -15.01
C GLU A 53 -18.23 -9.95 -14.66
N GLY A 54 -18.71 -8.91 -15.34
CA GLY A 54 -19.99 -8.24 -15.05
C GLY A 54 -19.93 -7.28 -13.85
N LEU A 55 -18.72 -6.82 -13.44
CA LEU A 55 -18.51 -5.92 -12.31
C LEU A 55 -18.32 -4.46 -12.80
N GLU A 56 -18.60 -3.49 -11.93
CA GLU A 56 -18.45 -2.06 -12.24
C GLU A 56 -17.03 -1.57 -11.88
N ALA A 57 -16.21 -1.33 -12.90
CA ALA A 57 -14.85 -0.86 -12.74
C ALA A 57 -14.45 0.13 -13.84
N ILE A 58 -13.77 1.21 -13.45
CA ILE A 58 -13.20 2.19 -14.38
C ILE A 58 -11.75 2.50 -13.98
N ALA A 59 -10.97 3.00 -14.92
CA ALA A 59 -9.57 3.34 -14.73
C ALA A 59 -9.32 4.84 -14.90
N PHE A 60 -8.46 5.41 -14.04
CA PHE A 60 -8.00 6.79 -14.18
C PHE A 60 -6.49 6.87 -13.88
N PRO A 61 -5.64 7.27 -14.85
CA PRO A 61 -4.20 7.41 -14.63
C PRO A 61 -3.92 8.61 -13.71
N CYS A 62 -3.11 8.38 -12.66
CA CYS A 62 -2.76 9.43 -11.70
C CYS A 62 -1.38 9.15 -11.10
N ASP A 63 -0.50 10.15 -11.09
CA ASP A 63 0.64 10.21 -10.20
C ASP A 63 0.21 10.89 -8.91
N VAL A 64 0.15 10.12 -7.83
CA VAL A 64 -0.29 10.63 -6.52
C VAL A 64 0.64 11.69 -5.92
N SER A 65 1.86 11.86 -6.45
CA SER A 65 2.78 12.93 -6.02
C SER A 65 2.40 14.32 -6.59
N ASP A 66 1.46 14.37 -7.53
CA ASP A 66 0.91 15.57 -8.11
C ASP A 66 -0.49 15.86 -7.50
N PRO A 67 -0.65 16.93 -6.71
CA PRO A 67 -1.92 17.23 -6.06
C PRO A 67 -3.07 17.49 -7.05
N LYS A 68 -2.75 18.06 -8.24
CA LYS A 68 -3.76 18.32 -9.26
C LYS A 68 -4.32 17.02 -9.85
N GLN A 69 -3.48 16.04 -10.13
CA GLN A 69 -3.94 14.74 -10.62
C GLN A 69 -4.77 13.98 -9.58
N VAL A 70 -4.46 14.13 -8.28
CA VAL A 70 -5.29 13.54 -7.21
C VAL A 70 -6.66 14.22 -7.12
N GLU A 71 -6.72 15.54 -7.30
CA GLU A 71 -7.98 16.27 -7.39
C GLU A 71 -8.79 15.83 -8.61
N ASP A 72 -8.16 15.73 -9.79
CA ASP A 72 -8.79 15.26 -11.03
C ASP A 72 -9.33 13.82 -10.90
N LEU A 73 -8.61 12.93 -10.19
CA LEU A 73 -9.10 11.59 -9.89
C LEU A 73 -10.38 11.61 -9.06
N ALA A 74 -10.47 12.49 -8.05
CA ALA A 74 -11.67 12.61 -7.23
C ALA A 74 -12.86 13.18 -8.05
N HIS A 75 -12.61 14.21 -8.85
CA HIS A 75 -13.62 14.76 -9.76
C HIS A 75 -14.11 13.73 -10.77
N PHE A 76 -13.21 12.94 -11.35
CA PHE A 76 -13.58 11.85 -12.25
C PHE A 76 -14.47 10.80 -11.58
N ALA A 77 -14.14 10.39 -10.34
CA ALA A 77 -14.96 9.45 -9.58
C ALA A 77 -16.37 10.00 -9.33
N ILE A 78 -16.49 11.29 -9.01
CA ILE A 78 -17.77 11.97 -8.80
C ILE A 78 -18.54 12.09 -10.12
N GLU A 79 -17.89 12.48 -11.21
CA GLU A 79 -18.51 12.59 -12.53
C GLU A 79 -19.11 11.25 -13.01
N LYS A 80 -18.37 10.15 -12.81
CA LYS A 80 -18.78 8.83 -13.31
C LYS A 80 -19.81 8.12 -12.43
N TYR A 81 -19.70 8.28 -11.11
CA TYR A 81 -20.51 7.52 -10.17
C TYR A 81 -21.36 8.39 -9.21
N GLY A 82 -21.35 9.71 -9.40
CA GLY A 82 -22.07 10.68 -8.56
C GLY A 82 -21.40 11.00 -7.23
N SER A 83 -20.63 10.08 -6.68
CA SER A 83 -19.94 10.22 -5.40
C SER A 83 -18.91 9.10 -5.22
N PHE A 84 -18.12 9.17 -4.15
CA PHE A 84 -17.37 8.03 -3.63
C PHE A 84 -17.54 7.93 -2.10
N ASP A 85 -17.58 6.69 -1.59
CA ASP A 85 -17.79 6.36 -0.18
C ASP A 85 -16.50 5.89 0.49
N ILE A 86 -15.54 5.40 -0.31
CA ILE A 86 -14.32 4.77 0.16
C ILE A 86 -13.13 5.32 -0.63
N TRP A 87 -12.07 5.67 0.11
CA TRP A 87 -10.79 6.06 -0.49
C TRP A 87 -9.66 5.23 0.14
N VAL A 88 -8.87 4.55 -0.70
CA VAL A 88 -7.72 3.74 -0.26
C VAL A 88 -6.44 4.35 -0.80
N ASN A 89 -5.64 4.95 0.08
CA ASN A 89 -4.29 5.38 -0.21
C ASN A 89 -3.35 4.18 -0.12
N ASN A 90 -3.18 3.48 -1.24
CA ASN A 90 -2.31 2.31 -1.33
C ASN A 90 -1.05 2.58 -2.17
N ALA A 91 -1.06 3.55 -3.08
CA ALA A 91 0.11 3.89 -3.90
C ALA A 91 1.35 4.12 -3.03
N GLY A 92 2.47 3.51 -3.43
CA GLY A 92 3.72 3.65 -2.72
C GLY A 92 4.90 2.97 -3.42
N THR A 93 6.10 3.38 -3.05
CA THR A 93 7.37 2.83 -3.53
C THR A 93 8.31 2.54 -2.37
N ALA A 94 9.09 1.46 -2.47
CA ALA A 94 10.13 1.15 -1.48
C ALA A 94 11.39 2.01 -1.66
N GLY A 95 11.63 2.51 -2.88
CA GLY A 95 12.90 3.13 -3.24
C GLY A 95 14.06 2.13 -3.24
N PRO A 96 15.31 2.61 -3.42
CA PRO A 96 16.49 1.75 -3.33
C PRO A 96 16.71 1.20 -1.91
N TYR A 97 17.07 -0.08 -1.84
CA TYR A 97 17.50 -0.72 -0.58
C TYR A 97 18.99 -0.44 -0.35
N GLY A 98 19.34 0.27 0.68
CA GLY A 98 20.73 0.59 1.02
C GLY A 98 20.83 1.49 2.25
N ALA A 99 22.04 1.71 2.73
CA ALA A 99 22.27 2.67 3.82
C ALA A 99 21.85 4.08 3.39
N THR A 100 21.47 4.92 4.34
CA THR A 100 20.96 6.28 4.06
C THR A 100 21.89 7.09 3.16
N LEU A 101 23.19 6.97 3.37
CA LEU A 101 24.21 7.71 2.60
C LEU A 101 24.44 7.15 1.18
N ASP A 102 23.91 5.95 0.87
CA ASP A 102 24.00 5.42 -0.49
C ASP A 102 23.01 6.10 -1.45
N LEU A 103 21.89 6.60 -0.91
CA LEU A 103 20.85 7.25 -1.69
C LEU A 103 21.24 8.69 -2.01
N SER A 104 21.00 9.11 -3.25
CA SER A 104 21.02 10.53 -3.58
C SER A 104 19.82 11.25 -2.93
N PRO A 105 19.92 12.58 -2.72
CA PRO A 105 18.78 13.38 -2.26
C PRO A 105 17.53 13.18 -3.12
N ASP A 106 17.67 13.11 -4.44
CA ASP A 106 16.53 12.91 -5.34
C ASP A 106 15.86 11.55 -5.18
N GLN A 107 16.65 10.49 -4.99
CA GLN A 107 16.11 9.14 -4.70
C GLN A 107 15.33 9.15 -3.38
N PHE A 108 15.88 9.79 -2.35
CA PHE A 108 15.21 9.93 -1.06
C PHE A 108 13.90 10.72 -1.19
N LEU A 109 13.96 11.90 -1.81
CA LEU A 109 12.80 12.77 -2.02
C LEU A 109 11.72 12.12 -2.89
N SER A 110 12.09 11.32 -3.89
CA SER A 110 11.12 10.58 -4.72
C SER A 110 10.25 9.64 -3.88
N VAL A 111 10.86 8.96 -2.90
CA VAL A 111 10.10 8.10 -1.97
C VAL A 111 9.14 8.93 -1.10
N LEU A 112 9.60 10.07 -0.59
CA LEU A 112 8.76 10.95 0.22
C LEU A 112 7.59 11.52 -0.60
N ARG A 113 7.86 11.99 -1.81
CA ARG A 113 6.81 12.55 -2.70
C ARG A 113 5.71 11.53 -2.95
N THR A 114 6.06 10.32 -3.33
CA THR A 114 5.05 9.28 -3.61
C THR A 114 4.33 8.85 -2.33
N ASN A 115 5.08 8.52 -1.27
CA ASN A 115 4.50 7.87 -0.09
C ASN A 115 3.81 8.86 0.86
N MET A 116 4.50 9.97 1.20
CA MET A 116 3.98 10.95 2.18
C MET A 116 3.01 11.92 1.50
N PHE A 117 3.49 12.67 0.49
CA PHE A 117 2.64 13.67 -0.15
C PHE A 117 1.46 13.03 -0.89
N GLY A 118 1.68 11.89 -1.58
CA GLY A 118 0.57 11.19 -2.22
C GLY A 118 -0.49 10.71 -1.22
N ASN A 119 -0.07 10.22 -0.05
CA ASN A 119 -1.01 9.87 1.02
C ASN A 119 -1.71 11.10 1.60
N TYR A 120 -0.98 12.20 1.81
CA TYR A 120 -1.53 13.47 2.29
C TYR A 120 -2.59 14.01 1.33
N TYR A 121 -2.28 14.14 0.03
CA TYR A 121 -3.21 14.68 -0.97
C TYR A 121 -4.48 13.83 -1.07
N GLY A 122 -4.34 12.50 -1.17
CA GLY A 122 -5.49 11.61 -1.21
C GLY A 122 -6.33 11.67 0.07
N SER A 123 -5.70 11.79 1.24
CA SER A 123 -6.42 11.92 2.51
C SER A 123 -7.19 13.24 2.60
N VAL A 124 -6.56 14.37 2.24
CA VAL A 124 -7.21 15.68 2.27
C VAL A 124 -8.40 15.74 1.32
N ILE A 125 -8.25 15.24 0.09
CA ILE A 125 -9.32 15.24 -0.90
C ILE A 125 -10.48 14.34 -0.46
N ALA A 126 -10.18 13.15 0.09
CA ALA A 126 -11.21 12.26 0.63
C ALA A 126 -11.96 12.89 1.81
N MET A 127 -11.24 13.49 2.76
CA MET A 127 -11.88 14.15 3.91
C MET A 127 -12.74 15.35 3.49
N ARG A 128 -12.30 16.17 2.52
CA ARG A 128 -13.11 17.27 1.97
C ARG A 128 -14.43 16.78 1.38
N HIS A 129 -14.44 15.59 0.78
CA HIS A 129 -15.64 14.98 0.24
C HIS A 129 -16.52 14.33 1.31
N PHE A 130 -15.93 13.68 2.31
CA PHE A 130 -16.64 12.92 3.34
C PHE A 130 -17.25 13.78 4.46
N LEU A 131 -16.53 14.83 4.89
CA LEU A 131 -16.95 15.64 6.05
C LEU A 131 -18.32 16.33 5.87
N PRO A 132 -18.62 17.00 4.74
CA PRO A 132 -19.94 17.60 4.54
C PRO A 132 -21.07 16.56 4.50
N ARG A 133 -20.75 15.34 4.09
CA ARG A 133 -21.68 14.20 3.98
C ARG A 133 -21.81 13.42 5.29
N LYS A 134 -20.95 13.70 6.28
CA LYS A 134 -20.85 12.98 7.56
C LYS A 134 -20.74 11.45 7.37
N SER A 135 -20.14 11.03 6.28
CA SER A 135 -20.06 9.63 5.86
C SER A 135 -18.88 9.42 4.91
N GLY A 136 -18.19 8.32 5.07
CA GLY A 136 -17.09 7.89 4.22
C GLY A 136 -16.01 7.14 5.00
N LYS A 137 -15.18 6.38 4.30
CA LYS A 137 -14.11 5.58 4.91
C LYS A 137 -12.78 5.76 4.16
N LEU A 138 -11.81 6.28 4.89
CA LEU A 138 -10.44 6.48 4.42
C LEU A 138 -9.55 5.38 4.99
N VAL A 139 -8.82 4.66 4.12
CA VAL A 139 -7.85 3.65 4.51
C VAL A 139 -6.46 4.05 4.01
N ASN A 140 -5.50 4.23 4.92
CA ASN A 140 -4.11 4.50 4.62
C ASN A 140 -3.28 3.23 4.80
N ILE A 141 -2.62 2.77 3.73
CA ILE A 141 -1.80 1.55 3.75
C ILE A 141 -0.41 1.85 4.33
N LEU A 142 -0.12 1.21 5.44
CA LEU A 142 1.17 1.25 6.11
C LEU A 142 2.19 0.30 5.45
N GLY A 143 3.29 0.06 6.14
CA GLY A 143 4.35 -0.87 5.71
C GLY A 143 5.40 -1.04 6.80
N ALA A 144 6.45 -1.79 6.48
CA ALA A 144 7.58 -1.93 7.37
C ALA A 144 8.16 -0.54 7.73
N GLY A 145 8.51 -0.32 8.98
CA GLY A 145 8.95 0.99 9.47
C GLY A 145 7.88 1.78 10.22
N SER A 146 6.60 1.44 10.08
CA SER A 146 5.51 2.19 10.72
C SER A 146 5.53 2.17 12.27
N LYS A 147 6.10 1.12 12.87
CA LYS A 147 6.17 0.96 14.35
C LYS A 147 7.61 0.80 14.86
N LYS A 148 8.54 0.35 14.03
CA LYS A 148 9.95 0.13 14.39
C LYS A 148 10.85 0.49 13.21
N PRO A 149 12.06 1.04 13.45
CA PRO A 149 12.97 1.40 12.37
C PRO A 149 13.36 0.17 11.53
N VAL A 150 13.59 0.37 10.24
CA VAL A 150 14.06 -0.66 9.30
C VAL A 150 15.37 -0.17 8.69
N PRO A 151 16.52 -0.69 9.15
CA PRO A 151 17.82 -0.36 8.56
C PRO A 151 17.86 -0.68 7.06
N ASN A 152 18.59 0.12 6.30
CA ASN A 152 18.72 0.04 4.85
C ASN A 152 17.43 0.34 4.03
N GLN A 153 16.37 0.76 4.71
CA GLN A 153 15.13 1.26 4.08
C GLN A 153 14.65 2.54 4.78
N ASN A 154 15.57 3.43 5.16
CA ASN A 154 15.25 4.61 5.95
C ASN A 154 14.26 5.54 5.23
N ALA A 155 14.44 5.81 3.93
CA ALA A 155 13.50 6.62 3.15
C ALA A 155 12.08 6.03 3.20
N TYR A 156 11.92 4.72 2.95
CA TYR A 156 10.63 4.03 3.01
C TYR A 156 10.05 3.96 4.42
N GLY A 157 10.86 3.46 5.36
CA GLY A 157 10.40 3.21 6.73
C GLY A 157 9.92 4.47 7.44
N SER A 158 10.65 5.59 7.26
CA SER A 158 10.25 6.89 7.83
C SER A 158 8.93 7.39 7.24
N THR A 159 8.67 7.19 5.93
CA THR A 159 7.37 7.54 5.36
C THR A 159 6.23 6.73 5.95
N LYS A 160 6.46 5.44 6.24
CA LYS A 160 5.42 4.57 6.82
C LYS A 160 5.14 4.89 8.30
N ALA A 161 6.15 5.34 9.04
CA ALA A 161 5.98 5.90 10.39
C ALA A 161 5.15 7.20 10.35
N TRP A 162 5.50 8.11 9.42
CA TRP A 162 4.77 9.35 9.23
C TRP A 162 3.30 9.09 8.88
N ILE A 163 3.01 8.21 7.89
CA ILE A 163 1.63 7.87 7.49
C ILE A 163 0.82 7.35 8.67
N ARG A 164 1.43 6.52 9.53
CA ARG A 164 0.74 6.01 10.72
C ARG A 164 0.36 7.13 11.67
N VAL A 165 1.31 8.01 12.03
CA VAL A 165 1.07 9.13 12.95
C VAL A 165 0.05 10.09 12.34
N PHE A 166 0.21 10.47 11.07
CA PHE A 166 -0.71 11.32 10.33
C PHE A 166 -2.14 10.75 10.33
N THR A 167 -2.31 9.46 10.05
CA THR A 167 -3.63 8.81 10.00
C THR A 167 -4.33 8.85 11.36
N LEU A 168 -3.59 8.56 12.43
CA LEU A 168 -4.15 8.55 13.79
C LEU A 168 -4.48 9.97 14.28
N ALA A 169 -3.66 10.96 13.94
CA ALA A 169 -3.95 12.37 14.23
C ALA A 169 -5.21 12.83 13.51
N LEU A 170 -5.30 12.56 12.18
CA LEU A 170 -6.48 12.89 11.38
C LEU A 170 -7.75 12.23 11.92
N ALA A 171 -7.67 10.97 12.36
CA ALA A 171 -8.78 10.28 12.99
C ALA A 171 -9.23 10.93 14.30
N ALA A 172 -8.28 11.41 15.10
CA ALA A 172 -8.57 12.10 16.37
C ALA A 172 -9.18 13.49 16.15
N GLU A 173 -8.67 14.25 15.17
CA GLU A 173 -9.19 15.58 14.80
C GLU A 173 -10.67 15.53 14.39
N TYR A 174 -11.07 14.46 13.68
CA TYR A 174 -12.42 14.30 13.11
C TYR A 174 -13.22 13.15 13.72
N LYS A 175 -12.96 12.78 14.98
CA LYS A 175 -13.54 11.60 15.65
C LYS A 175 -15.08 11.59 15.66
N ASP A 176 -15.71 12.75 15.76
CA ASP A 176 -17.16 12.90 15.89
C ASP A 176 -17.85 13.26 14.55
N SER A 177 -17.12 13.17 13.44
CA SER A 177 -17.60 13.60 12.12
C SER A 177 -18.47 12.59 11.37
N GLY A 178 -18.55 11.34 11.85
CA GLY A 178 -19.18 10.23 11.13
C GLY A 178 -18.28 9.60 10.05
N VAL A 179 -17.02 10.07 9.90
CA VAL A 179 -16.05 9.55 8.92
C VAL A 179 -15.11 8.55 9.59
N GLY A 180 -14.94 7.38 8.99
CA GLY A 180 -13.96 6.38 9.41
C GLY A 180 -12.59 6.64 8.78
N VAL A 181 -11.54 6.81 9.61
CA VAL A 181 -10.15 6.97 9.17
C VAL A 181 -9.31 5.85 9.77
N TYR A 182 -8.66 5.06 8.92
CA TYR A 182 -8.04 3.81 9.33
C TYR A 182 -6.61 3.66 8.81
N ALA A 183 -5.75 3.05 9.62
CA ALA A 183 -4.41 2.63 9.25
C ALA A 183 -4.38 1.10 9.10
N LEU A 184 -3.96 0.59 7.93
CA LEU A 184 -3.83 -0.84 7.68
C LEU A 184 -2.37 -1.22 7.45
N GLN A 185 -1.81 -2.03 8.35
CA GLN A 185 -0.52 -2.69 8.19
C GLN A 185 -0.70 -4.03 7.47
N PRO A 186 -0.37 -4.13 6.17
CA PRO A 186 -0.62 -5.34 5.39
C PRO A 186 0.31 -6.50 5.77
N GLY A 187 1.44 -6.21 6.42
CA GLY A 187 2.51 -7.18 6.64
C GLY A 187 3.39 -7.35 5.40
N LEU A 188 4.07 -8.50 5.33
CA LEU A 188 4.92 -8.83 4.19
C LEU A 188 4.07 -9.47 3.08
N MET A 189 3.85 -8.74 1.99
CA MET A 189 3.03 -9.20 0.86
C MET A 189 3.91 -9.70 -0.28
N GLU A 190 3.62 -10.88 -0.83
CA GLU A 190 4.29 -11.44 -2.01
C GLU A 190 3.88 -10.63 -3.27
N THR A 191 4.55 -9.52 -3.48
CA THR A 191 4.31 -8.59 -4.59
C THR A 191 5.64 -8.10 -5.17
N ASP A 192 5.59 -7.49 -6.34
CA ASP A 192 6.77 -6.90 -7.01
C ASP A 192 7.52 -5.90 -6.11
N LEU A 193 6.84 -5.24 -5.17
CA LEU A 193 7.48 -4.35 -4.19
C LEU A 193 8.55 -5.07 -3.36
N LEU A 194 8.42 -6.40 -3.14
CA LEU A 194 9.38 -7.23 -2.42
C LEU A 194 10.33 -8.01 -3.34
N THR A 195 9.91 -8.32 -4.57
CA THR A 195 10.69 -9.17 -5.49
C THR A 195 11.45 -8.38 -6.54
N GLU A 196 11.05 -7.14 -6.83
CA GLU A 196 11.74 -6.22 -7.73
C GLU A 196 12.47 -5.15 -6.93
N ILE A 197 13.74 -5.39 -6.57
CA ILE A 197 14.51 -4.53 -5.69
C ILE A 197 15.58 -3.78 -6.46
N VAL A 198 15.62 -2.47 -6.29
CA VAL A 198 16.78 -1.64 -6.66
C VAL A 198 17.71 -1.56 -5.45
N THR A 199 19.01 -1.79 -5.63
CA THR A 199 20.00 -1.79 -4.55
C THR A 199 21.38 -1.35 -5.02
N PHE A 200 22.31 -1.28 -4.09
CA PHE A 200 23.73 -0.98 -4.31
C PHE A 200 24.55 -2.27 -4.20
N GLU A 201 25.66 -2.35 -4.93
CA GLU A 201 26.50 -3.57 -5.05
C GLU A 201 26.79 -4.25 -3.70
N LYS A 202 27.19 -3.48 -2.71
CA LYS A 202 27.53 -4.00 -1.36
C LYS A 202 26.37 -4.70 -0.62
N HIS A 203 25.12 -4.50 -1.03
CA HIS A 203 23.93 -5.11 -0.42
C HIS A 203 23.38 -6.29 -1.20
N GLU A 204 23.79 -6.50 -2.47
CA GLU A 204 23.23 -7.53 -3.36
C GLU A 204 23.30 -8.94 -2.77
N LYS A 205 24.50 -9.37 -2.34
CA LYS A 205 24.71 -10.72 -1.81
C LYS A 205 23.80 -11.02 -0.61
N ARG A 206 23.64 -10.03 0.29
CA ARG A 206 22.77 -10.16 1.45
C ARG A 206 21.29 -10.27 1.04
N LEU A 207 20.84 -9.46 0.09
CA LEU A 207 19.46 -9.48 -0.40
C LEU A 207 19.13 -10.81 -1.07
N ARG A 208 20.00 -11.32 -1.95
CA ARG A 208 19.81 -12.63 -2.62
C ARG A 208 19.71 -13.79 -1.64
N GLY A 209 20.42 -13.75 -0.52
CA GLY A 209 20.33 -14.77 0.52
C GLY A 209 19.13 -14.61 1.44
N PHE A 210 18.89 -13.39 1.92
CA PHE A 210 17.95 -13.16 3.02
C PHE A 210 16.50 -12.96 2.54
N MET A 211 16.27 -12.25 1.42
CA MET A 211 14.90 -11.92 0.99
C MET A 211 14.06 -13.15 0.60
N PRO A 212 14.59 -14.14 -0.14
CA PRO A 212 13.83 -15.36 -0.42
C PRO A 212 13.45 -16.12 0.86
N PHE A 213 14.34 -16.20 1.84
CA PHE A 213 14.04 -16.79 3.13
C PHE A 213 12.92 -16.01 3.85
N LEU A 214 13.02 -14.69 3.91
CA LEU A 214 12.01 -13.82 4.55
C LEU A 214 10.64 -13.97 3.88
N ILE A 215 10.60 -14.00 2.55
CA ILE A 215 9.35 -14.16 1.78
C ILE A 215 8.73 -15.53 2.05
N ARG A 216 9.53 -16.63 2.05
CA ARG A 216 9.01 -17.96 2.38
C ARG A 216 8.52 -18.07 3.83
N ALA A 217 9.24 -17.44 4.76
CA ALA A 217 8.88 -17.49 6.17
C ALA A 217 7.61 -16.71 6.50
N ALA A 218 7.45 -15.49 5.95
CA ALA A 218 6.45 -14.56 6.41
C ALA A 218 5.64 -13.90 5.29
N GLY A 219 5.93 -14.19 4.02
CA GLY A 219 5.20 -13.67 2.87
C GLY A 219 3.76 -14.21 2.82
N LYS A 220 2.83 -13.33 2.52
CA LYS A 220 1.41 -13.65 2.34
C LYS A 220 0.93 -13.17 0.98
N LYS A 221 -0.07 -13.84 0.44
CA LYS A 221 -0.77 -13.34 -0.75
C LYS A 221 -1.47 -12.03 -0.44
N PRO A 222 -1.56 -11.09 -1.40
CA PRO A 222 -2.23 -9.79 -1.22
C PRO A 222 -3.68 -9.90 -0.76
N ASP A 223 -4.37 -10.99 -1.12
CA ASP A 223 -5.78 -11.22 -0.77
C ASP A 223 -6.03 -11.18 0.75
N VAL A 224 -5.06 -11.65 1.55
CA VAL A 224 -5.19 -11.63 3.02
C VAL A 224 -5.33 -10.20 3.56
N ALA A 225 -4.55 -9.26 3.01
CA ALA A 225 -4.66 -7.86 3.40
C ALA A 225 -5.87 -7.17 2.74
N ALA A 226 -6.26 -7.59 1.52
CA ALA A 226 -7.47 -7.10 0.86
C ALA A 226 -8.73 -7.41 1.67
N HIS A 227 -8.86 -8.62 2.23
CA HIS A 227 -9.97 -8.96 3.14
C HIS A 227 -9.97 -8.12 4.41
N LYS A 228 -8.79 -7.75 4.92
CA LYS A 228 -8.72 -6.85 6.08
C LYS A 228 -9.11 -5.42 5.72
N ALA A 229 -8.76 -4.96 4.51
CA ALA A 229 -9.23 -3.69 3.97
C ALA A 229 -10.76 -3.70 3.79
N LEU A 230 -11.33 -4.79 3.25
CA LEU A 230 -12.77 -4.97 3.13
C LEU A 230 -13.48 -4.87 4.49
N TRP A 231 -12.96 -5.55 5.51
CA TRP A 231 -13.53 -5.45 6.86
C TRP A 231 -13.49 -4.01 7.39
N LEU A 232 -12.39 -3.27 7.16
CA LEU A 232 -12.30 -1.85 7.59
C LEU A 232 -13.32 -0.94 6.92
N VAL A 233 -13.73 -1.25 5.70
CA VAL A 233 -14.69 -0.41 4.95
C VAL A 233 -16.13 -0.95 4.98
N SER A 234 -16.36 -2.11 5.60
CA SER A 234 -17.70 -2.69 5.79
C SER A 234 -18.46 -2.04 6.94
N SER A 235 -19.74 -2.35 7.06
CA SER A 235 -20.59 -1.89 8.18
C SER A 235 -20.10 -2.34 9.57
N ALA A 236 -19.24 -3.37 9.64
CA ALA A 236 -18.65 -3.82 10.90
C ALA A 236 -17.81 -2.76 11.65
N THR A 237 -17.44 -1.68 10.98
CA THR A 237 -16.67 -0.56 11.55
C THR A 237 -17.42 0.76 11.56
N ASP A 238 -18.74 0.74 11.31
CA ASP A 238 -19.53 1.97 11.37
C ASP A 238 -19.47 2.59 12.76
N GLY A 239 -19.40 3.92 12.82
CA GLY A 239 -19.23 4.67 14.07
C GLY A 239 -17.82 4.56 14.69
N ARG A 240 -16.87 3.88 14.06
CA ARG A 240 -15.49 3.72 14.54
C ARG A 240 -14.52 4.48 13.65
N THR A 241 -13.53 5.11 14.28
CA THR A 241 -12.40 5.76 13.60
C THR A 241 -11.10 5.49 14.37
N GLY A 242 -9.92 5.79 13.79
CA GLY A 242 -8.63 5.62 14.46
C GLY A 242 -8.16 4.16 14.60
N LEU A 243 -8.76 3.22 13.87
CA LEU A 243 -8.31 1.83 13.91
C LEU A 243 -6.93 1.67 13.25
N ASP A 244 -5.96 1.19 14.04
CA ASP A 244 -4.61 0.78 13.57
C ASP A 244 -4.54 -0.74 13.54
N VAL A 245 -4.78 -1.32 12.37
CA VAL A 245 -4.98 -2.75 12.20
C VAL A 245 -3.81 -3.40 11.49
N SER A 246 -3.34 -4.53 12.00
CA SER A 246 -2.29 -5.34 11.38
C SER A 246 -2.82 -6.71 10.95
N VAL A 247 -2.37 -7.16 9.78
CA VAL A 247 -2.65 -8.52 9.27
C VAL A 247 -1.84 -9.57 10.02
N ASN A 248 -0.68 -9.21 10.55
CA ASN A 248 0.21 -10.13 11.27
C ASN A 248 0.15 -9.90 12.79
N SER A 249 -0.02 -10.98 13.55
CA SER A 249 0.32 -10.98 14.97
C SER A 249 1.84 -11.16 15.16
N GLN A 250 2.41 -10.56 16.18
CA GLN A 250 3.86 -10.72 16.49
C GLN A 250 4.22 -12.18 16.78
N PHE A 251 3.34 -12.93 17.41
CA PHE A 251 3.53 -14.36 17.72
C PHE A 251 3.56 -15.23 16.45
N ALA A 252 2.71 -14.93 15.47
CA ALA A 252 2.71 -15.64 14.18
C ALA A 252 4.04 -15.47 13.44
N PHE A 253 4.65 -14.29 13.51
CA PHE A 253 5.94 -14.01 12.86
C PHE A 253 7.06 -14.90 13.43
N LEU A 254 7.16 -15.02 14.76
CA LEU A 254 8.15 -15.87 15.41
C LEU A 254 7.97 -17.35 15.05
N PHE A 255 6.74 -17.83 15.07
CA PHE A 255 6.41 -19.22 14.72
C PHE A 255 6.82 -19.54 13.27
N TRP A 256 6.54 -18.66 12.31
CA TRP A 256 6.89 -18.88 10.90
C TRP A 256 8.40 -18.85 10.67
N PHE A 257 9.13 -17.97 11.35
CA PHE A 257 10.59 -17.94 11.31
C PHE A 257 11.23 -19.23 11.84
N LEU A 258 10.76 -19.73 12.97
CA LEU A 258 11.22 -21.00 13.52
C LEU A 258 10.92 -22.18 12.59
N ARG A 259 9.71 -22.22 12.04
CA ARG A 259 9.29 -23.25 11.06
C ARG A 259 10.17 -23.26 9.82
N GLU A 260 10.44 -22.11 9.23
CA GLU A 260 11.26 -22.02 8.03
C GLU A 260 12.75 -22.30 8.33
N GLY A 261 13.24 -21.89 9.49
CA GLY A 261 14.58 -22.23 9.95
C GLY A 261 14.78 -23.74 10.09
N LEU A 262 13.84 -24.45 10.74
CA LEU A 262 13.85 -25.91 10.85
C LEU A 262 13.75 -26.59 9.48
N ARG A 263 12.88 -26.08 8.60
CA ARG A 263 12.72 -26.61 7.23
C ARG A 263 14.02 -26.49 6.43
N SER A 264 14.72 -25.36 6.54
CA SER A 264 16.01 -25.12 5.89
C SER A 264 17.09 -26.08 6.37
N LEU A 265 17.11 -26.41 7.66
CA LEU A 265 18.03 -27.40 8.23
C LEU A 265 17.82 -28.81 7.66
N PHE A 266 16.58 -29.21 7.39
CA PHE A 266 16.24 -30.52 6.84
C PHE A 266 16.28 -30.60 5.31
N ARG A 267 16.86 -29.60 4.61
CA ARG A 267 17.02 -29.53 3.14
C ARG A 267 15.78 -29.92 2.33
N ARG A 268 14.59 -29.58 2.80
CA ARG A 268 13.35 -29.79 2.03
C ARG A 268 13.35 -28.90 0.81
N PRO A 269 12.82 -29.35 -0.35
CA PRO A 269 12.76 -28.53 -1.55
C PRO A 269 12.07 -27.21 -1.26
N ASP A 270 12.77 -26.13 -1.57
CA ASP A 270 12.28 -24.77 -1.36
C ASP A 270 11.28 -24.38 -2.44
N ARG A 271 10.21 -23.70 -2.05
CA ARG A 271 9.42 -22.93 -3.02
C ARG A 271 10.34 -21.87 -3.64
N PRO A 272 10.57 -21.89 -4.96
CA PRO A 272 11.42 -20.88 -5.60
C PRO A 272 10.79 -19.49 -5.43
N VAL A 273 11.62 -18.52 -5.06
CA VAL A 273 11.24 -17.10 -5.02
C VAL A 273 12.16 -16.39 -5.99
N GLU A 274 11.60 -16.00 -7.12
CA GLU A 274 12.35 -15.24 -8.12
C GLU A 274 12.54 -13.80 -7.64
N MET A 275 13.79 -13.34 -7.68
CA MET A 275 14.17 -11.98 -7.29
C MET A 275 14.76 -11.25 -8.49
N LYS A 276 14.16 -10.13 -8.86
CA LYS A 276 14.70 -9.19 -9.84
C LYS A 276 15.45 -8.10 -9.09
N ILE A 277 16.77 -8.15 -9.11
CA ILE A 277 17.62 -7.17 -8.43
C ILE A 277 18.33 -6.32 -9.48
N LYS A 278 18.08 -5.00 -9.41
CA LYS A 278 18.78 -3.98 -10.21
C LYS A 278 19.81 -3.28 -9.33
N ILE A 279 21.07 -3.33 -9.76
CA ILE A 279 22.17 -2.66 -9.07
C ILE A 279 22.34 -1.25 -9.63
N ILE A 280 22.54 -0.28 -8.75
CA ILE A 280 22.83 1.12 -9.09
C ILE A 280 24.05 1.61 -8.30
N PRO A 281 24.77 2.64 -8.78
CA PRO A 281 25.91 3.20 -8.06
C PRO A 281 25.46 3.91 -6.76
N SER A 282 26.30 3.82 -5.72
CA SER A 282 26.12 4.58 -4.48
C SER A 282 26.40 6.08 -4.70
N ALA A 283 25.58 6.92 -4.10
CA ALA A 283 25.79 8.36 -4.10
C ALA A 283 26.76 8.82 -2.99
N PHE A 284 27.23 7.90 -2.13
CA PHE A 284 28.12 8.24 -1.03
C PHE A 284 29.47 8.78 -1.54
N LYS A 285 29.77 10.00 -1.12
CA LYS A 285 31.08 10.64 -1.27
C LYS A 285 31.50 11.21 0.09
N PRO A 286 32.70 10.90 0.61
CA PRO A 286 33.21 11.56 1.80
C PRO A 286 33.29 13.07 1.56
N LEU A 287 33.12 13.86 2.62
CA LEU A 287 33.44 15.29 2.54
C LEU A 287 34.97 15.42 2.39
N GLU A 288 35.40 16.06 1.31
CA GLU A 288 36.79 16.43 1.13
C GLU A 288 37.15 17.53 2.15
N LYS A 289 38.40 17.43 2.66
CA LYS A 289 38.91 18.44 3.65
C LYS A 289 39.16 19.76 3.00
#